data_7c5cab890d6e5f23066b1930063027d6
#
_entry.id   7c5cab890d6e5f23066b1930063027d6
#
_cell.length_a   1.000
_cell.length_b   1.000
_cell.length_c   1.000
_cell.angle_alpha   90.00
_cell.angle_beta   90.00
_cell.angle_gamma   90.00
#
_symmetry.space_group_name_H-M   'P 1'
#
loop_
_entity.id
_entity.type
_entity.pdbx_description
1 polymer ?
#
loop_
_entity_poly.entity_id
_entity_poly.type
_entity_poly.pdbx_seq_one_letter_code
_entity_poly.pdbx_strand_id
1 'polypeptide(L)' 'MYCRLRDLREDHDMKQKDLAAYLNCSQQVYSNYELGQRDIPTAILIALADFYGT' A
#
# COMPACT_ATOMS: atom_id res chain seq x y z
N MET A 1 7.91 5.95 8.47
CA MET A 1 6.84 6.62 7.74
C MET A 1 6.87 6.26 6.27
N TYR A 2 5.75 5.91 5.68
CA TYR A 2 5.70 5.39 4.32
C TYR A 2 4.95 6.33 3.38
N CYS A 3 5.35 7.60 3.38
CA CYS A 3 4.69 8.63 2.56
C CYS A 3 4.70 8.29 1.08
N ARG A 4 5.71 7.56 0.61
CA ARG A 4 5.83 7.22 -0.81
C ARG A 4 4.74 6.27 -1.29
N LEU A 5 4.15 5.48 -0.38
CA LEU A 5 3.05 4.59 -0.76
C LEU A 5 1.87 5.38 -1.31
N ARG A 6 1.54 6.46 -0.63
CA ARG A 6 0.46 7.32 -1.08
C ARG A 6 0.78 7.97 -2.42
N ASP A 7 2.01 8.48 -2.56
CA ASP A 7 2.43 9.12 -3.80
C ASP A 7 2.38 8.14 -4.97
N LEU A 8 2.89 6.94 -4.78
CA LEU A 8 2.86 5.91 -5.83
C LEU A 8 1.43 5.54 -6.19
N ARG A 9 0.57 5.42 -5.18
CA ARG A 9 -0.82 5.08 -5.41
C ARG A 9 -1.52 6.15 -6.23
N GLU A 10 -1.30 7.41 -5.89
CA GLU A 10 -1.90 8.53 -6.59
C GLU A 10 -1.35 8.66 -8.02
N ASP A 11 -0.06 8.40 -8.19
CA ASP A 11 0.56 8.41 -9.53
C ASP A 11 -0.07 7.37 -10.45
N HIS A 12 -0.51 6.24 -9.88
CA HIS A 12 -1.18 5.19 -10.65
C HIS A 12 -2.70 5.36 -10.68
N ASP A 13 -3.19 6.48 -10.15
CA ASP A 13 -4.62 6.81 -10.17
C ASP A 13 -5.46 5.72 -9.50
N MET A 14 -4.97 5.19 -8.39
CA MET A 14 -5.61 4.11 -7.66
C MET A 14 -6.16 4.58 -6.33
N LYS A 15 -7.17 3.87 -5.85
CA LYS A 15 -7.75 4.13 -4.54
C LYS A 15 -7.21 3.15 -3.52
N GLN A 16 -7.31 3.52 -2.23
CA GLN A 16 -6.86 2.64 -1.15
C GLN A 16 -7.56 1.29 -1.19
N LYS A 17 -8.86 1.28 -1.49
CA LYS A 17 -9.61 0.03 -1.55
C LYS A 17 -9.09 -0.89 -2.65
N ASP A 18 -8.62 -0.32 -3.76
CA ASP A 18 -8.09 -1.11 -4.87
C ASP A 18 -6.83 -1.85 -4.45
N LEU A 19 -5.91 -1.13 -3.79
CA LEU A 19 -4.69 -1.75 -3.30
C LEU A 19 -4.95 -2.71 -2.15
N ALA A 20 -5.90 -2.39 -1.27
CA ALA A 20 -6.26 -3.30 -0.20
C ALA A 20 -6.78 -4.63 -0.76
N ALA A 21 -7.58 -4.57 -1.81
CA ALA A 21 -8.07 -5.78 -2.46
C ALA A 21 -6.92 -6.56 -3.10
N TYR A 22 -6.00 -5.86 -3.74
CA TYR A 22 -4.83 -6.49 -4.34
C TYR A 22 -3.99 -7.22 -3.27
N LEU A 23 -3.82 -6.57 -2.13
CA LEU A 23 -3.01 -7.11 -1.03
C LEU A 23 -3.79 -8.10 -0.16
N ASN A 24 -5.07 -8.30 -0.45
CA ASN A 24 -5.93 -9.21 0.29
C ASN A 24 -6.05 -8.80 1.76
N CYS A 25 -6.18 -7.52 2.01
CA CYS A 25 -6.39 -6.97 3.35
C CYS A 25 -7.51 -5.96 3.33
N SER A 26 -7.94 -5.50 4.52
CA SER A 26 -8.99 -4.49 4.59
C SER A 26 -8.45 -3.12 4.25
N GLN A 27 -9.33 -2.24 3.78
CA GLN A 27 -8.96 -0.86 3.48
C GLN A 27 -8.40 -0.16 4.71
N GLN A 28 -8.96 -0.44 5.87
CA GLN A 28 -8.50 0.15 7.13
C GLN A 28 -7.05 -0.24 7.42
N VAL A 29 -6.72 -1.52 7.24
CA VAL A 29 -5.36 -2.00 7.45
C VAL A 29 -4.39 -1.34 6.48
N TYR A 30 -4.77 -1.25 5.22
CA TYR A 30 -3.91 -0.60 4.24
C TYR A 30 -3.72 0.88 4.56
N SER A 31 -4.79 1.55 4.98
CA SER A 31 -4.72 2.96 5.37
C SER A 31 -3.74 3.15 6.51
N ASN A 32 -3.72 2.24 7.48
CA ASN A 32 -2.78 2.31 8.59
C ASN A 32 -1.33 2.18 8.12
N TYR A 33 -1.10 1.39 7.08
CA TYR A 33 0.25 1.29 6.49
C TYR A 33 0.67 2.63 5.90
N GLU A 34 -0.20 3.29 5.16
CA GLU A 34 0.12 4.60 4.55
C GLU A 34 0.39 5.66 5.61
N LEU A 35 -0.35 5.62 6.71
CA LEU A 35 -0.21 6.60 7.77
C LEU A 35 0.97 6.33 8.69
N GLY A 36 1.62 5.17 8.54
CA GLY A 36 2.74 4.81 9.39
C GLY A 36 2.34 4.37 10.78
N GLN A 37 1.07 4.07 11.00
CA GLN A 37 0.58 3.61 12.30
C GLN A 37 0.82 2.13 12.53
N ARG A 38 1.27 1.43 11.50
CA ARG A 38 1.47 0.00 11.56
C ARG A 38 2.67 -0.36 10.69
N ASP A 39 3.52 -1.26 11.19
CA ASP A 39 4.65 -1.73 10.41
C ASP A 39 4.15 -2.57 9.23
N ILE A 40 4.76 -2.36 8.07
CA ILE A 40 4.38 -3.12 6.88
C ILE A 40 5.16 -4.44 6.88
N PRO A 41 4.46 -5.58 6.83
CA PRO A 41 5.16 -6.87 6.70
C PRO A 41 5.99 -6.92 5.41
N THR A 42 7.10 -7.64 5.47
CA THR A 42 7.98 -7.77 4.29
C THR A 42 7.23 -8.30 3.08
N ALA A 43 6.32 -9.25 3.28
CA ALA A 43 5.53 -9.81 2.18
C ALA A 43 4.70 -8.73 1.48
N ILE A 44 4.15 -7.80 2.24
CA ILE A 44 3.36 -6.69 1.68
C ILE A 44 4.28 -5.73 0.93
N LEU A 45 5.46 -5.45 1.47
CA LEU A 45 6.42 -4.59 0.78
C LEU A 45 6.84 -5.19 -0.57
N ILE A 46 7.09 -6.49 -0.60
CA ILE A 46 7.45 -7.17 -1.83
C ILE A 46 6.31 -7.12 -2.84
N ALA A 47 5.08 -7.34 -2.38
CA ALA A 47 3.91 -7.29 -3.26
C ALA A 47 3.74 -5.90 -3.84
N LEU A 48 3.93 -4.86 -3.05
CA LEU A 48 3.84 -3.48 -3.53
C LEU A 48 4.95 -3.16 -4.52
N ALA A 49 6.16 -3.61 -4.25
CA ALA A 49 7.27 -3.40 -5.18
C ALA A 49 7.00 -4.05 -6.53
N ASP A 50 6.49 -5.29 -6.52
CA ASP A 50 6.10 -5.98 -7.75
C ASP A 50 5.00 -5.23 -8.48
N PHE A 51 4.00 -4.76 -7.74
CA PHE A 51 2.86 -4.06 -8.34
C PHE A 51 3.31 -2.78 -9.04
N TYR A 52 4.22 -2.04 -8.43
CA TYR A 52 4.70 -0.76 -8.98
C TYR A 52 5.90 -0.92 -9.91
N GLY A 53 6.43 -2.11 -10.04
CA GLY A 53 7.54 -2.37 -10.94
C GLY A 53 8.88 -1.84 -10.46
N THR A 54 9.07 -1.77 -9.16
CA THR A 54 10.32 -1.25 -8.58
C THR A 54 11.14 -2.33 -7.90
#